data_ba955ae14e84ec1c9ec297013fa4a463
#
_entry.id   ba955ae14e84ec1c9ec297013fa4a463
#
_cell.length_a   1.000
_cell.length_b   1.000
_cell.length_c   1.000
_cell.angle_alpha   90.00
_cell.angle_beta   90.00
_cell.angle_gamma   90.00
#
_symmetry.space_group_name_H-M   'P 1'
#
loop_
_entity.id
_entity.type
_entity.pdbx_description
1 polymer ?
#
loop_
_entity_poly.entity_id
_entity_poly.type
_entity_poly.pdbx_seq_one_letter_code
_entity_poly.pdbx_strand_id
1 'polypeptide(L)'
;LNHGDGVGKVKPSFRFLRSLFRNKFCQKLYSGIHPRWTVGFAHSWSCSSRRNGSTQPDLKHPLTDDPLVAFSEEYLRDVDPGIDYFVYGHRHVLLDYQLPGSGSRVIILGDWISHFTYGVFDGSTFRLNTYCDASIKLTPSPAGH
;
A
#
# COMPACT_ATOMS: atom_id res chain seq x y z
N LEU A 1 -5.19 2.07 11.14
CA LEU A 1 -5.50 1.43 9.86
C LEU A 1 -5.62 2.49 8.79
N ASN A 2 -4.86 2.38 7.70
CA ASN A 2 -4.88 3.29 6.56
C ASN A 2 -4.74 2.48 5.26
N HIS A 3 -5.35 2.95 4.16
CA HIS A 3 -5.18 2.28 2.87
C HIS A 3 -3.75 2.39 2.34
N GLY A 4 -3.01 3.44 2.68
CA GLY A 4 -1.61 3.66 2.28
C GLY A 4 -1.45 4.50 1.01
N ASP A 5 -2.53 4.88 0.33
CA ASP A 5 -2.46 5.76 -0.83
C ASP A 5 -2.20 7.22 -0.40
N GLY A 6 -1.21 7.83 -0.99
CA GLY A 6 -0.84 9.22 -0.70
C GLY A 6 -0.12 9.44 0.64
N VAL A 7 0.33 8.38 1.28
CA VAL A 7 1.22 8.44 2.44
C VAL A 7 2.67 8.63 1.97
N GLY A 8 3.42 9.51 2.63
CA GLY A 8 4.80 9.85 2.26
C GLY A 8 4.89 10.89 1.14
N LYS A 9 6.07 10.97 0.49
CA LYS A 9 6.35 11.98 -0.56
C LYS A 9 5.62 11.66 -1.86
N VAL A 10 4.48 12.31 -2.07
CA VAL A 10 3.66 12.15 -3.28
C VAL A 10 4.26 12.95 -4.44
N LYS A 11 4.49 12.31 -5.59
CA LYS A 11 5.00 12.96 -6.81
C LYS A 11 4.08 14.11 -7.25
N PRO A 12 4.62 15.27 -7.67
CA PRO A 12 3.82 16.43 -8.11
C PRO A 12 2.83 16.08 -9.23
N SER A 13 3.23 15.22 -10.17
CA SER A 13 2.38 14.72 -11.26
C SER A 13 1.13 13.98 -10.76
N PHE A 14 1.25 13.21 -9.69
CA PHE A 14 0.11 12.51 -9.09
C PHE A 14 -0.83 13.50 -8.37
N ARG A 15 -0.28 14.53 -7.72
CA ARG A 15 -1.09 15.59 -7.08
C ARG A 15 -1.90 16.36 -8.12
N PHE A 16 -1.29 16.69 -9.25
CA PHE A 16 -1.97 17.34 -10.37
C PHE A 16 -3.09 16.46 -10.94
N LEU A 17 -2.79 15.18 -11.21
CA LEU A 17 -3.76 14.22 -11.73
C LEU A 17 -4.95 14.02 -10.78
N ARG A 18 -4.68 13.91 -9.48
CA ARG A 18 -5.71 13.81 -8.44
C ARG A 18 -6.60 15.06 -8.40
N SER A 19 -6.01 16.26 -8.55
CA SER A 19 -6.77 17.53 -8.63
C SER A 19 -7.66 17.57 -9.87
N LEU A 20 -7.13 17.14 -11.01
CA LEU A 20 -7.88 17.08 -12.28
C LEU A 20 -9.10 16.15 -12.17
N PHE A 21 -8.93 14.94 -11.63
CA PHE A 21 -10.02 13.97 -11.47
C PHE A 21 -11.05 14.39 -10.40
N ARG A 22 -10.67 15.24 -9.44
CA ARG A 22 -11.61 15.79 -8.45
C ARG A 22 -12.34 17.05 -8.91
N ASN A 23 -11.91 17.64 -10.01
CA ASN A 23 -12.56 18.82 -10.56
C ASN A 23 -13.91 18.46 -11.19
N LYS A 24 -15.00 19.06 -10.68
CA LYS A 24 -16.37 18.80 -11.15
C LYS A 24 -16.59 19.11 -12.62
N PHE A 25 -15.90 20.11 -13.15
CA PHE A 25 -15.97 20.47 -14.58
C PHE A 25 -15.34 19.37 -15.44
N CYS A 26 -14.15 18.86 -15.04
CA CYS A 26 -13.50 17.75 -15.74
C CYS A 26 -14.32 16.47 -15.66
N GLN A 27 -14.97 16.20 -14.51
CA GLN A 27 -15.89 15.07 -14.37
C GLN A 27 -17.10 15.17 -15.28
N LYS A 28 -17.70 16.37 -15.39
CA LYS A 28 -18.83 16.61 -16.28
C LYS A 28 -18.43 16.50 -17.77
N LEU A 29 -17.25 17.00 -18.13
CA LEU A 29 -16.71 16.81 -19.47
C LEU A 29 -16.47 15.35 -19.80
N TYR A 30 -15.87 14.60 -18.87
CA TYR A 30 -15.63 13.17 -19.00
C TYR A 30 -16.93 12.35 -19.11
N SER A 31 -17.97 12.72 -18.38
CA SER A 31 -19.29 12.04 -18.44
C SER A 31 -20.00 12.25 -19.79
N GLY A 32 -19.63 13.26 -20.54
CA GLY A 32 -20.16 13.49 -21.91
C GLY A 32 -19.47 12.65 -23.00
N ILE A 33 -18.37 11.96 -22.66
CA ILE A 33 -17.65 11.11 -23.61
C ILE A 33 -18.32 9.72 -23.66
N HIS A 34 -18.53 9.20 -24.86
CA HIS A 34 -19.15 7.88 -25.03
C HIS A 34 -18.35 6.78 -24.31
N PRO A 35 -18.98 5.87 -23.54
CA PRO A 35 -18.29 4.85 -22.73
C PRO A 35 -17.28 3.98 -23.49
N ARG A 36 -17.54 3.72 -24.77
CA ARG A 36 -16.64 2.95 -25.64
C ARG A 36 -15.23 3.56 -25.75
N TRP A 37 -15.15 4.88 -25.78
CA TRP A 37 -13.87 5.60 -25.85
C TRP A 37 -13.18 5.67 -24.49
N THR A 38 -13.97 5.89 -23.44
CA THR A 38 -13.44 6.00 -22.08
C THR A 38 -12.89 4.67 -21.56
N VAL A 39 -13.56 3.56 -21.86
CA VAL A 39 -13.09 2.21 -21.48
C VAL A 39 -11.80 1.87 -22.21
N GLY A 40 -11.71 2.11 -23.53
CA GLY A 40 -10.50 1.88 -24.30
C GLY A 40 -9.31 2.68 -23.80
N PHE A 41 -9.54 3.98 -23.53
CA PHE A 41 -8.52 4.86 -22.98
C PHE A 41 -8.08 4.41 -21.57
N ALA A 42 -9.05 4.11 -20.68
CA ALA A 42 -8.76 3.67 -19.31
C ALA A 42 -7.99 2.35 -19.28
N HIS A 43 -8.35 1.41 -20.16
CA HIS A 43 -7.64 0.15 -20.29
C HIS A 43 -6.21 0.34 -20.78
N SER A 44 -6.01 1.13 -21.86
CA SER A 44 -4.69 1.45 -22.38
C SER A 44 -3.82 2.17 -21.35
N TRP A 45 -4.39 3.15 -20.65
CA TRP A 45 -3.73 3.87 -19.56
C TRP A 45 -3.34 2.92 -18.42
N SER A 46 -4.26 2.05 -17.99
CA SER A 46 -4.00 1.08 -16.93
C SER A 46 -2.87 0.10 -17.31
N CYS A 47 -2.87 -0.39 -18.55
CA CYS A 47 -1.80 -1.26 -19.04
C CYS A 47 -0.46 -0.53 -19.13
N SER A 48 -0.44 0.72 -19.61
CA SER A 48 0.77 1.53 -19.67
C SER A 48 1.29 1.90 -18.28
N SER A 49 0.39 2.23 -17.36
CA SER A 49 0.75 2.51 -15.97
C SER A 49 1.35 1.30 -15.26
N ARG A 50 0.84 0.09 -15.53
CA ARG A 50 1.42 -1.15 -14.99
C ARG A 50 2.78 -1.47 -15.58
N ARG A 51 3.03 -1.14 -16.85
CA ARG A 51 4.35 -1.32 -17.48
C ARG A 51 5.40 -0.34 -16.96
N ASN A 52 4.99 0.90 -16.68
CA ASN A 52 5.87 1.98 -16.28
C ASN A 52 5.87 2.25 -14.77
N GLY A 53 4.84 1.82 -14.07
CA GLY A 53 4.77 1.86 -12.62
C GLY A 53 5.10 0.47 -12.11
N SER A 54 6.19 0.37 -11.40
CA SER A 54 6.57 -0.83 -10.68
C SER A 54 5.44 -1.27 -9.75
N THR A 55 4.52 -2.07 -10.29
CA THR A 55 3.59 -2.88 -9.49
C THR A 55 4.33 -4.14 -8.99
N GLN A 56 5.57 -4.33 -9.44
CA GLN A 56 6.49 -5.21 -8.77
C GLN A 56 7.11 -4.44 -7.61
N PRO A 57 7.10 -5.01 -6.40
CA PRO A 57 7.93 -4.50 -5.34
C PRO A 57 9.33 -4.37 -5.92
N ASP A 58 9.96 -3.23 -5.72
CA ASP A 58 11.33 -3.01 -6.16
C ASP A 58 12.19 -3.97 -5.33
N LEU A 59 12.37 -5.19 -5.82
CA LEU A 59 13.15 -6.26 -5.15
C LEU A 59 14.62 -5.86 -4.94
N LYS A 60 14.99 -4.66 -5.42
CA LYS A 60 16.31 -4.07 -5.23
C LYS A 60 16.50 -3.40 -3.86
N HIS A 61 15.39 -3.10 -3.16
CA HIS A 61 15.44 -2.53 -1.83
C HIS A 61 14.78 -3.48 -0.84
N PRO A 62 15.33 -3.65 0.37
CA PRO A 62 14.67 -4.40 1.43
C PRO A 62 13.30 -3.76 1.70
N LEU A 63 12.28 -4.57 1.98
CA LEU A 63 10.94 -4.08 2.31
C LEU A 63 10.92 -3.14 3.52
N THR A 64 11.96 -3.16 4.33
CA THR A 64 12.21 -2.24 5.45
C THR A 64 12.44 -0.80 4.99
N ASP A 65 12.87 -0.58 3.76
CA ASP A 65 13.04 0.76 3.17
C ASP A 65 11.74 1.28 2.51
N ASP A 66 10.62 0.59 2.72
CA ASP A 66 9.34 1.03 2.16
C ASP A 66 8.94 2.39 2.75
N PRO A 67 8.44 3.32 1.90
CA PRO A 67 7.98 4.62 2.36
C PRO A 67 6.91 4.58 3.47
N LEU A 68 6.14 3.49 3.57
CA LEU A 68 5.16 3.31 4.65
C LEU A 68 5.84 3.00 5.99
N VAL A 69 6.97 2.28 5.97
CA VAL A 69 7.78 2.02 7.17
C VAL A 69 8.37 3.34 7.67
N ALA A 70 9.03 4.09 6.79
CA ALA A 70 9.61 5.40 7.14
C ALA A 70 8.55 6.38 7.66
N PHE A 71 7.36 6.39 7.04
CA PHE A 71 6.23 7.20 7.52
C PHE A 71 5.77 6.76 8.92
N SER A 72 5.71 5.46 9.18
CA SER A 72 5.28 4.94 10.48
C SER A 72 6.26 5.31 11.59
N GLU A 73 7.56 5.27 11.31
CA GLU A 73 8.60 5.72 12.24
C GLU A 73 8.49 7.22 12.54
N GLU A 74 8.30 8.04 11.51
CA GLU A 74 8.10 9.48 11.64
C GLU A 74 6.83 9.77 12.48
N TYR A 75 5.75 9.07 12.21
CA TYR A 75 4.48 9.25 12.92
C TYR A 75 4.58 8.87 14.40
N LEU A 76 5.24 7.74 14.73
CA LEU A 76 5.51 7.35 16.12
C LEU A 76 6.32 8.39 16.87
N ARG A 77 7.34 8.95 16.22
CA ARG A 77 8.21 9.94 16.85
C ARG A 77 7.52 11.28 17.07
N ASP A 78 6.76 11.75 16.08
CA ASP A 78 6.34 13.15 15.99
C ASP A 78 4.87 13.36 16.37
N VAL A 79 4.03 12.31 16.32
CA VAL A 79 2.58 12.44 16.50
C VAL A 79 2.05 11.60 17.66
N ASP A 80 2.25 10.30 17.64
CA ASP A 80 1.69 9.40 18.66
C ASP A 80 2.61 8.19 18.90
N PRO A 81 3.35 8.17 20.01
CA PRO A 81 4.24 7.06 20.38
C PRO A 81 3.49 5.84 20.93
N GLY A 82 2.17 5.93 21.15
CA GLY A 82 1.36 4.86 21.75
C GLY A 82 0.73 3.89 20.74
N ILE A 83 1.11 3.95 19.47
CA ILE A 83 0.56 3.07 18.45
C ILE A 83 1.28 1.72 18.45
N ASP A 84 0.54 0.63 18.65
CA ASP A 84 1.05 -0.74 18.60
C ASP A 84 1.15 -1.28 17.16
N TYR A 85 0.16 -0.97 16.30
CA TYR A 85 0.05 -1.54 14.96
C TYR A 85 -0.26 -0.49 13.89
N PHE A 86 0.61 -0.41 12.88
CA PHE A 86 0.34 0.28 11.62
C PHE A 86 -0.08 -0.75 10.57
N VAL A 87 -1.30 -0.65 10.07
CA VAL A 87 -1.83 -1.61 9.11
C VAL A 87 -2.19 -0.90 7.81
N TYR A 88 -1.55 -1.34 6.72
CA TYR A 88 -1.65 -0.76 5.40
C TYR A 88 -2.11 -1.76 4.33
N GLY A 89 -2.78 -1.26 3.31
CA GLY A 89 -3.06 -1.94 2.05
C GLY A 89 -2.26 -1.36 0.89
N HIS A 90 -2.88 -1.27 -0.29
CA HIS A 90 -2.45 -0.57 -1.50
C HIS A 90 -1.19 -1.08 -2.20
N ARG A 91 -0.17 -1.49 -1.47
CA ARG A 91 1.16 -1.83 -2.02
C ARG A 91 1.22 -3.22 -2.66
N HIS A 92 0.23 -4.07 -2.45
CA HIS A 92 0.18 -5.45 -2.96
C HIS A 92 1.44 -6.28 -2.61
N VAL A 93 2.09 -5.97 -1.49
CA VAL A 93 3.21 -6.71 -0.93
C VAL A 93 2.88 -7.15 0.48
N LEU A 94 3.53 -8.19 0.95
CA LEU A 94 3.42 -8.68 2.32
C LEU A 94 4.57 -8.15 3.14
N LEU A 95 4.25 -7.51 4.24
CA LEU A 95 5.23 -7.10 5.23
C LEU A 95 4.63 -7.27 6.63
N ASP A 96 5.41 -7.83 7.52
CA ASP A 96 5.18 -7.82 8.96
C ASP A 96 6.52 -7.49 9.62
N TYR A 97 6.69 -6.24 9.99
CA TYR A 97 7.95 -5.68 10.43
C TYR A 97 7.81 -4.97 11.77
N GLN A 98 8.64 -5.35 12.72
CA GLN A 98 8.72 -4.67 14.01
C GLN A 98 9.67 -3.48 13.90
N LEU A 99 9.18 -2.30 14.27
CA LEU A 99 10.00 -1.08 14.23
C LEU A 99 11.08 -1.11 15.31
N PRO A 100 12.34 -0.79 14.95
CA PRO A 100 13.43 -0.76 15.90
C PRO A 100 13.19 0.27 17.02
N GLY A 101 13.50 -0.12 18.25
CA GLY A 101 13.38 0.76 19.42
C GLY A 101 11.95 1.04 19.90
N SER A 102 10.95 0.47 19.26
CA SER A 102 9.54 0.53 19.69
C SER A 102 8.96 -0.89 19.73
N GLY A 103 7.87 -1.08 20.47
CA GLY A 103 7.09 -2.32 20.41
C GLY A 103 6.17 -2.40 19.19
N SER A 104 6.11 -1.34 18.39
CA SER A 104 5.16 -1.16 17.30
C SER A 104 5.50 -2.01 16.09
N ARG A 105 4.47 -2.44 15.34
CA ARG A 105 4.64 -3.26 14.13
C ARG A 105 4.00 -2.59 12.93
N VAL A 106 4.69 -2.65 11.78
CA VAL A 106 4.17 -2.23 10.47
C VAL A 106 3.75 -3.46 9.68
N ILE A 107 2.49 -3.50 9.29
CA ILE A 107 1.88 -4.62 8.59
C ILE A 107 1.32 -4.12 7.26
N ILE A 108 1.77 -4.72 6.16
CA ILE A 108 1.20 -4.51 4.84
C ILE A 108 0.50 -5.80 4.42
N LEU A 109 -0.80 -5.70 4.18
CA LEU A 109 -1.70 -6.87 4.10
C LEU A 109 -1.54 -7.72 2.82
N GLY A 110 -0.81 -7.23 1.81
CA GLY A 110 -0.78 -7.91 0.52
C GLY A 110 -2.03 -7.65 -0.33
N ASP A 111 -2.48 -8.66 -1.05
CA ASP A 111 -3.64 -8.58 -1.94
C ASP A 111 -4.45 -9.88 -1.97
N TRP A 112 -5.65 -9.81 -2.57
CA TRP A 112 -6.52 -10.95 -2.85
C TRP A 112 -6.44 -11.44 -4.30
N ILE A 113 -5.35 -11.12 -5.01
CA ILE A 113 -5.09 -11.52 -6.39
C ILE A 113 -4.00 -12.60 -6.43
N SER A 114 -2.92 -12.37 -5.68
CA SER A 114 -1.72 -13.21 -5.69
C SER A 114 -1.40 -13.83 -4.33
N HIS A 115 -1.62 -13.08 -3.26
CA HIS A 115 -1.21 -13.46 -1.91
C HIS A 115 -2.34 -14.10 -1.10
N PHE A 116 -3.61 -13.71 -1.35
CA PHE A 116 -4.80 -14.18 -0.63
C PHE A 116 -4.65 -14.06 0.90
N THR A 117 -4.14 -12.92 1.34
CA THR A 117 -3.78 -12.68 2.74
C THR A 117 -4.76 -11.74 3.43
N TYR A 118 -4.91 -11.95 4.73
CA TYR A 118 -5.77 -11.15 5.59
C TYR A 118 -5.19 -11.00 6.98
N GLY A 119 -5.54 -9.91 7.66
CA GLY A 119 -5.16 -9.66 9.04
C GLY A 119 -6.28 -10.02 10.01
N VAL A 120 -5.92 -10.60 11.14
CA VAL A 120 -6.82 -10.87 12.26
C VAL A 120 -6.27 -10.20 13.51
N PHE A 121 -7.11 -9.40 14.16
CA PHE A 121 -6.83 -8.81 15.47
C PHE A 121 -7.78 -9.42 16.50
N ASP A 122 -7.23 -10.04 17.55
CA ASP A 122 -8.00 -10.73 18.58
C ASP A 122 -8.28 -9.86 19.82
N GLY A 123 -7.98 -8.56 19.73
CA GLY A 123 -8.10 -7.61 20.82
C GLY A 123 -6.77 -7.35 21.56
N SER A 124 -5.76 -8.16 21.32
CA SER A 124 -4.43 -8.02 21.91
C SER A 124 -3.31 -8.18 20.88
N THR A 125 -3.45 -9.12 19.95
CA THR A 125 -2.41 -9.47 18.99
C THR A 125 -2.93 -9.40 17.56
N PHE A 126 -2.13 -8.82 16.67
CA PHE A 126 -2.39 -8.83 15.24
C PHE A 126 -1.62 -9.97 14.55
N ARG A 127 -2.32 -10.75 13.71
CA ARG A 127 -1.75 -11.85 12.93
C ARG A 127 -2.07 -11.69 11.46
N LEU A 128 -1.08 -11.92 10.61
CA LEU A 128 -1.23 -11.97 9.17
C LEU A 128 -1.37 -13.44 8.75
N ASN A 129 -2.49 -13.76 8.11
CA ASN A 129 -2.84 -15.12 7.69
C ASN A 129 -3.03 -15.21 6.18
N THR A 130 -2.88 -16.42 5.63
CA THR A 130 -3.17 -16.73 4.23
C THR A 130 -4.41 -17.60 4.13
N TYR A 131 -5.29 -17.29 3.20
CA TYR A 131 -6.53 -18.04 2.99
C TYR A 131 -6.30 -19.42 2.34
N CYS A 132 -5.36 -19.49 1.39
CA CYS A 132 -5.00 -20.76 0.74
C CYS A 132 -3.68 -21.25 1.30
N ASP A 133 -3.78 -22.44 1.93
CA ASP A 133 -2.65 -23.17 2.44
C ASP A 133 -1.86 -23.74 1.25
N ALA A 134 -0.75 -23.20 0.94
CA ALA A 134 0.41 -23.86 0.33
C ALA A 134 1.33 -22.85 -0.36
N SER A 135 2.49 -22.63 0.16
CA SER A 135 3.67 -22.08 -0.51
C SER A 135 3.95 -20.57 -0.47
N ILE A 136 3.23 -19.77 0.27
CA ILE A 136 3.74 -18.44 0.56
C ILE A 136 4.65 -18.52 1.80
N LYS A 137 5.95 -18.56 1.54
CA LYS A 137 6.94 -18.36 2.59
C LYS A 137 6.85 -16.90 3.04
N LEU A 138 6.17 -16.66 4.16
CA LEU A 138 6.36 -15.43 4.91
C LEU A 138 7.85 -15.37 5.25
N THR A 139 8.55 -14.37 4.74
CA THR A 139 9.91 -14.10 5.21
C THR A 139 9.78 -13.65 6.67
N PRO A 140 10.21 -14.47 7.65
CA PRO A 140 10.20 -14.03 9.02
C PRO A 140 11.14 -12.84 9.13
N SER A 141 10.68 -11.81 9.82
CA SER A 141 11.55 -10.72 10.27
C SER A 141 12.77 -11.35 10.95
N PRO A 142 14.00 -10.98 10.61
CA PRO A 142 15.15 -11.43 11.36
C PRO A 142 14.97 -10.95 12.80
N ALA A 143 14.70 -11.90 13.70
CA ALA A 143 14.75 -11.64 15.11
C ALA A 143 16.15 -11.12 15.42
N GLY A 144 16.23 -9.86 15.83
CA GLY A 144 17.49 -9.27 16.25
C GLY A 144 18.04 -10.04 17.44
N HIS A 145 19.26 -10.47 17.29
CA HIS A 145 20.15 -10.83 18.40
C HIS A 145 20.82 -9.56 18.92
#